data_73bbe9f29cf7fe4182309dd08d9fff02
#
_entry.id   73bbe9f29cf7fe4182309dd08d9fff02
#
_cell.length_a   1.000
_cell.length_b   1.000
_cell.length_c   1.000
_cell.angle_alpha   90.00
_cell.angle_beta   90.00
_cell.angle_gamma   90.00
#
_symmetry.space_group_name_H-M   'P 1'
#
loop_
_entity.id
_entity.type
_entity.pdbx_description
1 polymer ?
#
loop_
_entity_poly.entity_id
_entity_poly.type
_entity_poly.pdbx_seq_one_letter_code
_entity_poly.pdbx_strand_id
1 'polypeptide(L)'
;CLGGHLALRAALDGRIKAAVCCYPTGLQNGVLGADRAHTLQRLSEIDAAVFTVFGSLDPHVPPEALQQVLAAFEASGLNHRSVLFEADHTFMRDDGPRWDPQAADQAWSAAMQFLADQPSGNSRLVSSSASTS
;
A
#
# COMPACT_ATOMS: atom_id res chain seq x y z
N CYS A 1 1.60 2.77 7.41
CA CYS A 1 2.87 3.45 7.61
C CYS A 1 3.03 4.60 6.62
N LEU A 2 3.77 5.61 7.01
CA LEU A 2 4.06 6.74 6.14
C LEU A 2 4.69 6.28 4.81
N GLY A 3 5.61 5.32 4.87
CA GLY A 3 6.26 4.76 3.70
C GLY A 3 5.30 4.12 2.71
N GLY A 4 4.23 3.48 3.19
CA GLY A 4 3.20 2.93 2.33
C GLY A 4 2.45 4.00 1.54
N HIS A 5 2.14 5.11 2.18
CA HIS A 5 1.53 6.26 1.51
C HIS A 5 2.53 6.92 0.53
N LEU A 6 3.80 7.04 0.94
CA LEU A 6 4.83 7.58 0.05
C LEU A 6 5.03 6.72 -1.21
N ALA A 7 4.97 5.40 -1.08
CA ALA A 7 5.05 4.51 -2.23
C ALA A 7 3.88 4.74 -3.19
N LEU A 8 2.68 4.92 -2.67
CA LEU A 8 1.51 5.23 -3.49
C LEU A 8 1.67 6.59 -4.20
N ARG A 9 2.17 7.60 -3.48
CA ARG A 9 2.47 8.90 -4.08
C ARG A 9 3.52 8.81 -5.18
N ALA A 10 4.56 8.01 -4.96
CA ALA A 10 5.61 7.80 -5.96
C ALA A 10 5.04 7.22 -7.27
N ALA A 11 3.98 6.43 -7.19
CA ALA A 11 3.33 5.84 -8.36
C ALA A 11 2.66 6.88 -9.26
N LEU A 12 2.50 8.13 -8.81
CA LEU A 12 2.06 9.23 -9.68
C LEU A 12 3.10 9.57 -10.77
N ASP A 13 4.35 9.20 -10.55
CA ASP A 13 5.38 9.37 -11.57
C ASP A 13 5.18 8.31 -12.66
N GLY A 14 4.99 8.74 -13.90
CA GLY A 14 4.72 7.84 -15.02
C GLY A 14 5.84 6.85 -15.35
N ARG A 15 7.03 7.02 -14.76
CA ARG A 15 8.15 6.07 -14.91
C ARG A 15 7.99 4.84 -14.00
N ILE A 16 7.17 4.95 -12.96
CA ILE A 16 6.89 3.84 -12.05
C ILE A 16 5.84 2.94 -12.69
N LYS A 17 6.12 1.65 -12.79
CA LYS A 17 5.21 0.68 -13.43
C LYS A 17 4.47 -0.19 -12.44
N ALA A 18 5.02 -0.37 -11.23
CA ALA A 18 4.36 -1.10 -10.16
C ALA A 18 4.77 -0.56 -8.80
N ALA A 19 3.87 -0.61 -7.84
CA ALA A 19 4.13 -0.19 -6.47
C ALA A 19 3.51 -1.19 -5.49
N VAL A 20 4.27 -1.51 -4.45
CA VAL A 20 3.80 -2.27 -3.29
C VAL A 20 3.72 -1.31 -2.12
N CYS A 21 2.52 -1.12 -1.60
CA CYS A 21 2.24 -0.15 -0.54
C CYS A 21 1.83 -0.90 0.72
N CYS A 22 2.71 -0.91 1.70
CA CYS A 22 2.47 -1.65 2.95
C CYS A 22 1.78 -0.74 3.96
N TYR A 23 0.60 -1.15 4.40
CA TYR A 23 -0.23 -0.49 5.41
C TYR A 23 -0.17 1.05 5.31
N PRO A 24 -0.53 1.64 4.15
CA PRO A 24 -0.45 3.09 3.99
C PRO A 24 -1.38 3.81 4.97
N THR A 25 -0.91 4.91 5.52
CA THR A 25 -1.64 5.70 6.52
C THR A 25 -1.98 7.09 5.99
N GLY A 26 -2.98 7.71 6.59
CA GLY A 26 -3.35 9.09 6.28
C GLY A 26 -4.17 9.28 5.01
N LEU A 27 -4.41 8.21 4.24
CA LEU A 27 -5.16 8.32 2.98
C LEU A 27 -6.57 8.85 3.19
N GLN A 28 -7.28 8.31 4.18
CA GLN A 28 -8.65 8.68 4.48
C GLN A 28 -8.77 10.10 5.03
N ASN A 29 -7.73 10.62 5.62
CA ASN A 29 -7.70 11.94 6.25
C ASN A 29 -7.11 13.01 5.33
N GLY A 30 -6.61 12.63 4.16
CA GLY A 30 -5.97 13.56 3.25
C GLY A 30 -4.66 14.14 3.77
N VAL A 31 -3.91 13.36 4.54
CA VAL A 31 -2.64 13.79 5.12
C VAL A 31 -1.52 12.81 4.82
N LEU A 32 -0.31 13.30 4.79
CA LEU A 32 0.92 12.53 4.68
C LEU A 32 1.88 13.04 5.74
N GLY A 33 1.96 12.34 6.85
CA GLY A 33 2.64 12.86 8.02
C GLY A 33 1.96 14.12 8.55
N ALA A 34 2.67 15.21 8.66
CA ALA A 34 2.15 16.50 9.11
C ALA A 34 1.55 17.34 7.97
N ASP A 35 1.76 16.94 6.73
CA ASP A 35 1.36 17.74 5.56
C ASP A 35 0.02 17.28 5.00
N ARG A 36 -0.67 18.19 4.33
CA ARG A 36 -1.86 17.83 3.56
C ARG A 36 -1.47 17.11 2.29
N ALA A 37 -2.21 16.05 1.97
CA ALA A 37 -1.99 15.29 0.74
C ALA A 37 -3.32 14.72 0.26
N HIS A 38 -3.72 15.08 -0.94
CA HIS A 38 -4.98 14.65 -1.51
C HIS A 38 -4.77 13.44 -2.43
N THR A 39 -4.17 12.39 -1.89
CA THR A 39 -3.78 11.22 -2.67
C THR A 39 -4.98 10.49 -3.24
N LEU A 40 -6.05 10.32 -2.47
CA LEU A 40 -7.26 9.63 -2.96
C LEU A 40 -7.91 10.36 -4.13
N GLN A 41 -7.79 11.68 -4.21
CA GLN A 41 -8.31 12.47 -5.32
C GLN A 41 -7.46 12.36 -6.59
N ARG A 42 -6.26 11.82 -6.48
CA ARG A 42 -5.30 11.72 -7.58
C ARG A 42 -5.08 10.29 -8.07
N LEU A 43 -5.82 9.33 -7.57
CA LEU A 43 -5.62 7.91 -7.94
C LEU A 43 -5.80 7.67 -9.44
N SER A 44 -6.72 8.39 -10.08
CA SER A 44 -6.95 8.26 -11.52
C SER A 44 -5.75 8.68 -12.38
N GLU A 45 -4.80 9.39 -11.81
CA GLU A 45 -3.56 9.80 -12.50
C GLU A 45 -2.48 8.70 -12.46
N ILE A 46 -2.70 7.62 -11.69
CA ILE A 46 -1.72 6.55 -11.52
C ILE A 46 -1.91 5.53 -12.63
N ASP A 47 -0.88 5.34 -13.45
CA ASP A 47 -0.85 4.29 -14.48
C ASP A 47 -0.21 3.00 -13.98
N ALA A 48 0.54 3.07 -12.89
CA ALA A 48 1.20 1.91 -12.30
C ALA A 48 0.20 0.89 -11.77
N ALA A 49 0.58 -0.38 -11.77
CA ALA A 49 -0.13 -1.41 -11.01
C ALA A 49 0.21 -1.25 -9.52
N VAL A 50 -0.80 -1.28 -8.67
CA VAL A 50 -0.63 -1.04 -7.24
C VAL A 50 -1.09 -2.25 -6.43
N PHE A 51 -0.25 -2.71 -5.54
CA PHE A 51 -0.57 -3.76 -4.57
C PHE A 51 -0.53 -3.15 -3.18
N THR A 52 -1.62 -3.28 -2.42
CA THR A 52 -1.68 -2.75 -1.06
C THR A 52 -1.87 -3.86 -0.05
N VAL A 53 -1.18 -3.73 1.08
CA VAL A 53 -1.24 -4.66 2.20
C VAL A 53 -1.81 -3.92 3.40
N PHE A 54 -2.84 -4.50 4.01
CA PHE A 54 -3.46 -3.93 5.21
C PHE A 54 -3.56 -4.98 6.32
N GLY A 55 -3.57 -4.52 7.56
CA GLY A 55 -3.86 -5.33 8.73
C GLY A 55 -5.22 -4.96 9.32
N SER A 56 -6.07 -5.95 9.58
CA SER A 56 -7.41 -5.71 10.13
C SER A 56 -7.39 -5.22 11.57
N LEU A 57 -6.28 -5.44 12.28
CA LEU A 57 -6.09 -4.99 13.67
C LEU A 57 -5.35 -3.65 13.75
N ASP A 58 -5.05 -3.04 12.62
CA ASP A 58 -4.30 -1.79 12.53
C ASP A 58 -5.19 -0.62 12.98
N PRO A 59 -4.85 0.06 14.10
CA PRO A 59 -5.65 1.18 14.59
C PRO A 59 -5.53 2.44 13.73
N HIS A 60 -4.49 2.54 12.88
CA HIS A 60 -4.30 3.68 11.99
C HIS A 60 -5.22 3.64 10.78
N VAL A 61 -5.76 2.47 10.46
CA VAL A 61 -6.71 2.28 9.35
C VAL A 61 -7.88 1.46 9.85
N PRO A 62 -8.80 2.07 10.62
CA PRO A 62 -9.97 1.35 11.13
C PRO A 62 -10.88 0.88 9.98
N PRO A 63 -11.82 -0.07 10.24
CA PRO A 63 -12.61 -0.69 9.18
C PRO A 63 -13.35 0.31 8.27
N GLU A 64 -13.91 1.38 8.82
CA GLU A 64 -14.61 2.37 8.01
C GLU A 64 -13.66 3.12 7.09
N ALA A 65 -12.46 3.46 7.59
CA ALA A 65 -11.44 4.11 6.79
C ALA A 65 -10.92 3.18 5.69
N LEU A 66 -10.74 1.91 6.00
CA LEU A 66 -10.33 0.91 5.01
C LEU A 66 -11.35 0.80 3.88
N GLN A 67 -12.65 0.74 4.21
CA GLN A 67 -13.71 0.71 3.22
C GLN A 67 -13.69 1.96 2.34
N GLN A 68 -13.48 3.12 2.92
CA GLN A 68 -13.39 4.39 2.18
C GLN A 68 -12.23 4.36 1.19
N VAL A 69 -11.06 3.89 1.63
CA VAL A 69 -9.86 3.81 0.79
C VAL A 69 -10.07 2.83 -0.36
N LEU A 70 -10.57 1.64 -0.08
CA LEU A 70 -10.80 0.63 -1.11
C LEU A 70 -11.88 1.07 -2.11
N ALA A 71 -12.92 1.74 -1.64
CA ALA A 71 -13.95 2.30 -2.54
C ALA A 71 -13.36 3.36 -3.47
N ALA A 72 -12.45 4.19 -2.97
CA ALA A 72 -11.76 5.17 -3.80
C ALA A 72 -10.88 4.51 -4.86
N PHE A 73 -10.19 3.42 -4.51
CA PHE A 73 -9.40 2.66 -5.46
C PHE A 73 -10.27 2.11 -6.59
N GLU A 74 -11.41 1.51 -6.24
CA GLU A 74 -12.35 0.98 -7.24
C GLU A 74 -12.89 2.08 -8.15
N ALA A 75 -13.32 3.19 -7.57
CA ALA A 75 -13.92 4.28 -8.32
C ALA A 75 -12.95 4.98 -9.27
N SER A 76 -11.67 4.95 -8.97
CA SER A 76 -10.64 5.63 -9.76
C SER A 76 -10.27 4.91 -11.05
N GLY A 77 -10.61 3.63 -11.18
CA GLY A 77 -10.14 2.80 -12.30
C GLY A 77 -8.70 2.35 -12.16
N LEU A 78 -8.08 2.55 -11.00
CA LEU A 78 -6.71 2.12 -10.71
C LEU A 78 -6.57 0.61 -10.87
N ASN A 79 -5.51 0.17 -11.56
CA ASN A 79 -5.15 -1.24 -11.59
C ASN A 79 -4.57 -1.62 -10.23
N HIS A 80 -5.39 -2.22 -9.38
CA HIS A 80 -4.97 -2.49 -8.01
C HIS A 80 -5.40 -3.86 -7.52
N ARG A 81 -4.68 -4.34 -6.53
CA ARG A 81 -5.03 -5.50 -5.73
C ARG A 81 -4.71 -5.18 -4.28
N SER A 82 -5.63 -5.50 -3.38
CA SER A 82 -5.45 -5.29 -1.95
C SER A 82 -5.60 -6.60 -1.21
N VAL A 83 -4.78 -6.80 -0.19
CA VAL A 83 -4.88 -7.95 0.71
C VAL A 83 -5.00 -7.45 2.14
N LEU A 84 -5.79 -8.17 2.92
CA LEU A 84 -6.04 -7.86 4.32
C LEU A 84 -5.66 -9.07 5.17
N PHE A 85 -4.81 -8.85 6.15
CA PHE A 85 -4.43 -9.88 7.11
C PHE A 85 -4.96 -9.53 8.50
N GLU A 86 -5.25 -10.54 9.31
CA GLU A 86 -5.58 -10.33 10.72
C GLU A 86 -4.29 -10.05 11.50
N ALA A 87 -3.78 -8.84 11.35
CA ALA A 87 -2.50 -8.41 11.90
C ALA A 87 -2.52 -6.91 12.19
N ASP A 88 -1.60 -6.47 13.02
CA ASP A 88 -1.47 -5.08 13.43
C ASP A 88 -0.65 -4.27 12.42
N HIS A 89 -0.57 -2.96 12.66
CA HIS A 89 0.27 -2.07 11.87
C HIS A 89 1.74 -2.52 11.90
N THR A 90 2.43 -2.44 10.78
CA THR A 90 3.84 -2.82 10.62
C THR A 90 4.15 -4.28 10.93
N PHE A 91 3.18 -5.18 10.70
CA PHE A 91 3.35 -6.61 11.03
C PHE A 91 4.43 -7.32 10.19
N MET A 92 4.84 -6.74 9.07
CA MET A 92 5.87 -7.29 8.19
C MET A 92 7.29 -6.92 8.64
N ARG A 93 7.40 -6.11 9.67
CA ARG A 93 8.67 -5.61 10.15
C ARG A 93 9.23 -6.55 11.21
N ASP A 94 10.27 -7.30 10.88
CA ASP A 94 10.82 -8.38 11.69
C ASP A 94 11.52 -7.92 12.97
N ASP A 95 11.93 -6.67 13.05
CA ASP A 95 12.52 -6.07 14.25
C ASP A 95 11.52 -5.27 15.08
N GLY A 96 10.24 -5.31 14.72
CA GLY A 96 9.19 -4.56 15.39
C GLY A 96 8.38 -5.38 16.36
N PRO A 97 7.72 -4.72 17.33
CA PRO A 97 6.95 -5.41 18.37
C PRO A 97 5.64 -6.03 17.85
N ARG A 98 5.20 -5.66 16.65
CA ARG A 98 3.97 -6.16 16.05
C ARG A 98 4.23 -7.17 14.93
N TRP A 99 5.44 -7.70 14.85
CA TRP A 99 5.81 -8.65 13.82
C TRP A 99 4.96 -9.91 13.92
N ASP A 100 4.41 -10.30 12.79
CA ASP A 100 3.66 -11.53 12.60
C ASP A 100 4.31 -12.29 11.46
N PRO A 101 5.14 -13.30 11.76
CA PRO A 101 5.95 -13.96 10.72
C PRO A 101 5.11 -14.68 9.68
N GLN A 102 3.98 -15.29 10.07
CA GLN A 102 3.11 -15.99 9.13
C GLN A 102 2.43 -15.01 8.16
N ALA A 103 1.86 -13.95 8.70
CA ALA A 103 1.23 -12.91 7.88
C ALA A 103 2.27 -12.20 7.00
N ALA A 104 3.46 -11.94 7.53
CA ALA A 104 4.54 -11.34 6.77
C ALA A 104 4.96 -12.20 5.57
N ASP A 105 5.15 -13.50 5.78
CA ASP A 105 5.51 -14.43 4.70
C ASP A 105 4.43 -14.49 3.62
N GLN A 106 3.17 -14.54 4.02
CA GLN A 106 2.04 -14.56 3.09
C GLN A 106 1.94 -13.24 2.31
N ALA A 107 2.14 -12.11 2.99
CA ALA A 107 2.12 -10.81 2.33
C ALA A 107 3.26 -10.66 1.32
N TRP A 108 4.47 -11.09 1.67
CA TRP A 108 5.60 -11.09 0.76
C TRP A 108 5.35 -11.96 -0.46
N SER A 109 4.86 -13.19 -0.25
CA SER A 109 4.56 -14.10 -1.36
C SER A 109 3.51 -13.51 -2.30
N ALA A 110 2.46 -12.92 -1.75
CA ALA A 110 1.41 -12.30 -2.54
C ALA A 110 1.94 -11.09 -3.33
N ALA A 111 2.77 -10.26 -2.70
CA ALA A 111 3.38 -9.11 -3.36
C ALA A 111 4.31 -9.54 -4.50
N MET A 112 5.14 -10.56 -4.27
CA MET A 112 6.04 -11.08 -5.30
C MET A 112 5.26 -11.65 -6.47
N GLN A 113 4.17 -12.38 -6.21
CA GLN A 113 3.32 -12.93 -7.26
C GLN A 113 2.66 -11.80 -8.06
N PHE A 114 2.15 -10.78 -7.38
CA PHE A 114 1.57 -9.62 -8.05
C PHE A 114 2.58 -8.96 -8.99
N LEU A 115 3.81 -8.73 -8.52
CA LEU A 115 4.86 -8.12 -9.34
C LEU A 115 5.24 -8.99 -10.54
N ALA A 116 5.30 -10.31 -10.34
CA ALA A 116 5.60 -11.25 -11.43
C ALA A 116 4.52 -11.28 -12.49
N ASP A 117 3.27 -11.02 -12.13
CA ASP A 117 2.13 -11.02 -13.05
C ASP A 117 2.03 -9.73 -13.87
N GLN A 118 2.82 -8.68 -13.54
CA GLN A 118 2.78 -7.44 -14.30
C GLN A 118 3.55 -7.58 -15.61
N PRO A 119 3.24 -6.76 -16.64
CA PRO A 119 3.98 -6.79 -17.88
C PRO A 119 5.47 -6.60 -17.66
N SER A 120 6.28 -7.42 -18.34
CA SER A 120 7.72 -7.33 -18.25
C SER A 120 8.25 -6.07 -18.93
N GLY A 121 9.51 -5.78 -18.73
CA GLY A 121 10.19 -4.66 -19.35
C GLY A 121 10.97 -3.88 -18.31
N ASN A 122 11.19 -2.59 -18.57
CA ASN A 122 11.99 -1.72 -17.70
C ASN A 122 11.16 -1.15 -16.56
N SER A 123 10.41 -1.99 -15.88
CA SER A 123 9.58 -1.57 -14.77
C SER A 123 10.42 -1.12 -13.60
N ARG A 124 9.99 -0.03 -12.98
CA ARG A 124 10.54 0.43 -11.72
C ARG A 124 9.61 -0.01 -10.61
N LEU A 125 10.21 -0.49 -9.54
CA LEU A 125 9.45 -0.97 -8.38
C LEU A 125 9.61 0.01 -7.23
N VAL A 126 8.50 0.29 -6.54
CA VAL A 126 8.48 1.04 -5.30
C VAL A 126 7.91 0.15 -4.22
N SER A 127 8.65 -0.04 -3.15
CA SER A 127 8.21 -0.87 -2.02
C SER A 127 8.49 -0.15 -0.72
N SER A 128 7.50 -0.16 0.16
CA SER A 128 7.61 0.36 1.52
C SER A 128 7.72 -0.75 2.55
N SER A 129 7.96 -1.97 2.11
CA SER A 129 7.78 -3.13 2.99
C SER A 129 8.75 -3.08 4.16
N ALA A 130 9.66 -3.32 4.50
CA ALA A 130 10.37 -3.48 5.75
C ALA A 130 11.21 -2.28 6.18
N SER A 131 11.50 -1.37 5.27
CA SER A 131 12.48 -0.30 5.53
C SER A 131 11.90 0.91 6.26
N THR A 132 10.58 0.99 6.34
CA THR A 132 9.88 2.13 6.91
C THR A 132 8.91 1.70 8.00
N SER A 133 8.69 2.55 8.93
CA SER A 133 7.80 2.25 10.05
C SER A 133 7.16 3.50 10.58
#